data_8a0be8f0448557e600571825a71b6e17
#
_entry.id   8a0be8f0448557e600571825a71b6e17
#
_cell.length_a   1.000
_cell.length_b   1.000
_cell.length_c   1.000
_cell.angle_alpha   90.00
_cell.angle_beta   90.00
_cell.angle_gamma   90.00
#
_symmetry.space_group_name_H-M   'P 1'
#
loop_
_entity.id
_entity.type
_entity.pdbx_description
1 polymer ?
#
loop_
_entity_poly.entity_id
_entity_poly.type
_entity_poly.pdbx_seq_one_letter_code
_entity_poly.pdbx_strand_id
1 'polypeptide(L)'
;PVTATFLYDEAVRDSLKWLLEASSYRVELFESGEMFLAKFDPNAIAVLVLDVRMPGMSGLEVQEHLIARKCDIPIIFISGHGDVSMAVSTLKKGAVDFIEKPFDQAALRSLIEKMLQEARQRKAKAEQRSLNDALLSKLTPREQHVLERIVSGRLNKQISADLGISIKTVEAHRASIMDKTNSGTVADLMRVVMNANRPPVKDSGSMR
;
A
#
# COMPACT_ATOMS: atom_id res chain seq x y z
N PRO A 1 -1.20 -7.74 -13.19
CA PRO A 1 -1.10 -9.15 -12.82
C PRO A 1 -0.56 -9.27 -11.41
N VAL A 2 -1.00 -10.31 -10.70
CA VAL A 2 -0.56 -10.60 -9.34
C VAL A 2 0.41 -11.75 -9.42
N THR A 3 1.61 -11.55 -8.90
CA THR A 3 2.72 -12.47 -9.11
C THR A 3 3.16 -13.05 -7.78
N ALA A 4 3.31 -14.36 -7.69
CA ALA A 4 4.10 -15.02 -6.66
C ALA A 4 5.50 -15.27 -7.22
N THR A 5 6.51 -14.80 -6.52
CA THR A 5 7.90 -14.89 -6.97
C THR A 5 8.65 -15.84 -6.06
N PHE A 6 9.36 -16.81 -6.62
CA PHE A 6 10.11 -17.81 -5.87
C PHE A 6 11.58 -17.74 -6.20
N LEU A 7 12.40 -17.64 -5.15
CA LEU A 7 13.82 -17.91 -5.18
C LEU A 7 14.05 -19.15 -4.32
N TYR A 8 14.06 -20.34 -4.93
CA TYR A 8 14.01 -21.57 -4.18
C TYR A 8 14.55 -22.79 -4.95
N ASP A 9 14.83 -23.90 -4.23
CA ASP A 9 15.23 -25.21 -4.74
C ASP A 9 14.22 -25.77 -5.76
N GLU A 10 14.75 -26.41 -6.82
CA GLU A 10 14.00 -26.83 -8.01
C GLU A 10 12.85 -27.79 -7.71
N ALA A 11 13.03 -28.73 -6.78
CA ALA A 11 12.03 -29.77 -6.48
C ALA A 11 10.74 -29.23 -5.82
N VAL A 12 10.83 -28.18 -5.02
CA VAL A 12 9.67 -27.55 -4.35
C VAL A 12 9.05 -26.47 -5.22
N ARG A 13 9.84 -25.82 -6.03
CA ARG A 13 9.46 -24.76 -6.96
C ARG A 13 8.38 -25.21 -7.95
N ASP A 14 8.54 -26.38 -8.57
CA ASP A 14 7.61 -26.86 -9.61
C ASP A 14 6.25 -27.25 -9.04
N SER A 15 6.20 -27.84 -7.86
CA SER A 15 4.93 -28.20 -7.21
C SER A 15 4.16 -26.96 -6.73
N LEU A 16 4.83 -25.97 -6.17
CA LEU A 16 4.19 -24.69 -5.77
C LEU A 16 3.76 -23.87 -6.98
N LYS A 17 4.56 -23.86 -8.06
CA LYS A 17 4.18 -23.21 -9.31
C LYS A 17 2.87 -23.77 -9.84
N TRP A 18 2.78 -25.10 -10.00
CA TRP A 18 1.56 -25.75 -10.47
C TRP A 18 0.35 -25.44 -9.59
N LEU A 19 0.54 -25.45 -8.28
CA LEU A 19 -0.53 -25.19 -7.30
C LEU A 19 -1.08 -23.75 -7.37
N LEU A 20 -0.21 -22.77 -7.57
CA LEU A 20 -0.59 -21.36 -7.64
C LEU A 20 -1.12 -20.98 -9.03
N GLU A 21 -0.56 -21.52 -10.10
CA GLU A 21 -1.06 -21.31 -11.45
C GLU A 21 -2.48 -21.88 -11.62
N ALA A 22 -2.79 -23.01 -10.96
CA ALA A 22 -4.15 -23.56 -10.90
C ALA A 22 -5.16 -22.58 -10.23
N SER A 23 -4.69 -21.66 -9.39
CA SER A 23 -5.47 -20.58 -8.76
C SER A 23 -5.41 -19.25 -9.52
N SER A 24 -4.97 -19.26 -10.79
CA SER A 24 -4.85 -18.08 -11.67
C SER A 24 -3.86 -17.02 -11.19
N TYR A 25 -2.89 -17.38 -10.37
CA TYR A 25 -1.75 -16.51 -10.04
C TYR A 25 -0.64 -16.67 -11.08
N ARG A 26 0.02 -15.57 -11.40
CA ARG A 26 1.25 -15.62 -12.19
C ARG A 26 2.39 -15.99 -11.25
N VAL A 27 3.19 -16.96 -11.63
CA VAL A 27 4.37 -17.40 -10.89
C VAL A 27 5.62 -17.03 -11.67
N GLU A 28 6.54 -16.33 -11.02
CA GLU A 28 7.87 -16.02 -11.57
C GLU A 28 8.92 -16.72 -10.73
N LEU A 29 9.86 -17.37 -11.42
CA LEU A 29 10.93 -18.14 -10.82
C LEU A 29 12.25 -17.47 -11.13
N PHE A 30 13.10 -17.34 -10.12
CA PHE A 30 14.43 -16.80 -10.26
C PHE A 30 15.46 -17.77 -9.66
N GLU A 31 16.57 -17.92 -10.32
CA GLU A 31 17.66 -18.83 -9.90
C GLU A 31 18.58 -18.16 -8.88
N SER A 32 18.59 -16.83 -8.80
CA SER A 32 19.42 -16.10 -7.84
C SER A 32 18.78 -14.78 -7.39
N GLY A 33 19.25 -14.27 -6.25
CA GLY A 33 18.82 -12.97 -5.71
C GLY A 33 19.14 -11.82 -6.64
N GLU A 34 20.31 -11.87 -7.31
CA GLU A 34 20.76 -10.86 -8.26
C GLU A 34 19.84 -10.77 -9.48
N MET A 35 19.43 -11.91 -10.03
CA MET A 35 18.50 -11.96 -11.16
C MET A 35 17.13 -11.40 -10.78
N PHE A 36 16.64 -11.72 -9.59
CA PHE A 36 15.40 -11.17 -9.05
C PHE A 36 15.50 -9.64 -8.92
N LEU A 37 16.54 -9.13 -8.22
CA LEU A 37 16.70 -7.70 -7.98
C LEU A 37 16.91 -6.87 -9.27
N ALA A 38 17.38 -7.50 -10.34
CA ALA A 38 17.54 -6.87 -11.65
C ALA A 38 16.26 -6.79 -12.48
N LYS A 39 15.32 -7.75 -12.30
CA LYS A 39 14.11 -7.88 -13.12
C LYS A 39 12.82 -7.50 -12.40
N PHE A 40 12.83 -7.48 -11.07
CA PHE A 40 11.65 -7.24 -10.26
C PHE A 40 11.10 -5.82 -10.47
N ASP A 41 9.80 -5.72 -10.75
CA ASP A 41 9.07 -4.45 -10.76
C ASP A 41 8.56 -4.13 -9.35
N PRO A 42 9.08 -3.07 -8.69
CA PRO A 42 8.65 -2.68 -7.34
C PRO A 42 7.19 -2.23 -7.26
N ASN A 43 6.55 -1.93 -8.41
CA ASN A 43 5.14 -1.55 -8.47
C ASN A 43 4.21 -2.75 -8.68
N ALA A 44 4.74 -3.93 -8.92
CA ALA A 44 3.94 -5.14 -9.06
C ALA A 44 3.24 -5.50 -7.74
N ILE A 45 2.03 -6.06 -7.85
CA ILE A 45 1.40 -6.72 -6.71
C ILE A 45 2.00 -8.12 -6.63
N ALA A 46 2.90 -8.34 -5.71
CA ALA A 46 3.64 -9.60 -5.59
C ALA A 46 3.80 -10.03 -4.13
N VAL A 47 4.12 -11.30 -3.96
CA VAL A 47 4.65 -11.90 -2.73
C VAL A 47 5.94 -12.61 -3.09
N LEU A 48 6.97 -12.42 -2.31
CA LEU A 48 8.26 -13.09 -2.48
C LEU A 48 8.39 -14.26 -1.52
N VAL A 49 8.57 -15.44 -2.05
CA VAL A 49 8.93 -16.65 -1.28
C VAL A 49 10.42 -16.90 -1.49
N LEU A 50 11.18 -16.87 -0.43
CA LEU A 50 12.64 -16.72 -0.47
C LEU A 50 13.31 -17.77 0.40
N ASP A 51 14.20 -18.58 -0.19
CA ASP A 51 15.07 -19.43 0.59
C ASP A 51 16.13 -18.57 1.29
N VAL A 52 16.37 -18.86 2.55
CA VAL A 52 17.43 -18.18 3.32
C VAL A 52 18.81 -18.48 2.74
N ARG A 53 19.06 -19.74 2.34
CA ARG A 53 20.34 -20.22 1.83
C ARG A 53 20.26 -20.45 0.33
N MET A 54 20.83 -19.53 -0.43
CA MET A 54 20.93 -19.62 -1.87
C MET A 54 22.37 -19.48 -2.34
N PRO A 55 22.75 -20.05 -3.49
CA PRO A 55 24.04 -19.75 -4.12
C PRO A 55 24.15 -18.25 -4.46
N GLY A 56 25.31 -17.65 -4.27
CA GLY A 56 25.54 -16.23 -4.47
C GLY A 56 24.92 -15.39 -3.35
N MET A 57 24.01 -14.51 -3.68
CA MET A 57 23.32 -13.65 -2.71
C MET A 57 22.30 -14.45 -1.88
N SER A 58 22.44 -14.42 -0.58
CA SER A 58 21.51 -15.05 0.37
C SER A 58 20.14 -14.35 0.38
N GLY A 59 19.11 -15.06 0.85
CA GLY A 59 17.78 -14.45 1.02
C GLY A 59 17.77 -13.25 1.96
N LEU A 60 18.64 -13.24 2.96
CA LEU A 60 18.75 -12.10 3.90
C LEU A 60 19.31 -10.85 3.21
N GLU A 61 20.32 -11.02 2.34
CA GLU A 61 20.87 -9.92 1.56
C GLU A 61 19.86 -9.38 0.56
N VAL A 62 19.04 -10.25 -0.06
CA VAL A 62 17.89 -9.80 -0.88
C VAL A 62 16.92 -8.95 -0.09
N GLN A 63 16.55 -9.36 1.14
CA GLN A 63 15.68 -8.57 2.02
C GLN A 63 16.31 -7.19 2.32
N GLU A 64 17.58 -7.12 2.65
CA GLU A 64 18.29 -5.86 2.92
C GLU A 64 18.28 -4.92 1.70
N HIS A 65 18.49 -5.46 0.51
CA HIS A 65 18.38 -4.69 -0.73
C HIS A 65 16.97 -4.14 -0.98
N LEU A 66 15.92 -4.92 -0.68
CA LEU A 66 14.53 -4.47 -0.81
C LEU A 66 14.20 -3.38 0.21
N ILE A 67 14.66 -3.52 1.45
CA ILE A 67 14.50 -2.50 2.50
C ILE A 67 15.20 -1.19 2.08
N ALA A 68 16.45 -1.27 1.59
CA ALA A 68 17.20 -0.11 1.13
C ALA A 68 16.49 0.62 -0.04
N ARG A 69 15.80 -0.12 -0.90
CA ARG A 69 14.99 0.40 -2.00
C ARG A 69 13.59 0.88 -1.56
N LYS A 70 13.24 0.79 -0.28
CA LYS A 70 11.91 1.08 0.29
C LYS A 70 10.79 0.30 -0.40
N CYS A 71 11.06 -0.95 -0.73
CA CYS A 71 10.12 -1.84 -1.39
C CYS A 71 9.36 -2.67 -0.34
N ASP A 72 8.04 -2.47 -0.23
CA ASP A 72 7.16 -3.11 0.75
C ASP A 72 6.57 -4.45 0.24
N ILE A 73 7.33 -5.20 -0.56
CA ILE A 73 6.87 -6.53 -0.98
C ILE A 73 6.82 -7.47 0.24
N PRO A 74 5.70 -8.19 0.47
CA PRO A 74 5.65 -9.21 1.50
C PRO A 74 6.64 -10.34 1.22
N ILE A 75 7.48 -10.67 2.21
CA ILE A 75 8.48 -11.72 2.10
C ILE A 75 8.11 -12.86 3.05
N ILE A 76 8.06 -14.08 2.53
CA ILE A 76 7.97 -15.32 3.27
C ILE A 76 9.29 -16.04 3.13
N PHE A 77 10.00 -16.24 4.23
CA PHE A 77 11.23 -17.02 4.21
C PHE A 77 10.94 -18.51 4.36
N ILE A 78 11.68 -19.32 3.62
CA ILE A 78 11.71 -20.77 3.80
C ILE A 78 13.15 -21.18 4.15
N SER A 79 13.33 -22.02 5.16
CA SER A 79 14.65 -22.49 5.57
C SER A 79 14.65 -23.94 6.04
N GLY A 80 15.81 -24.60 5.98
CA GLY A 80 16.07 -25.87 6.66
C GLY A 80 16.27 -25.69 8.16
N HIS A 81 16.53 -26.79 8.86
CA HIS A 81 16.59 -26.88 10.33
C HIS A 81 17.50 -25.85 11.02
N GLY A 82 17.06 -25.35 12.15
CA GLY A 82 17.92 -24.79 13.20
C GLY A 82 18.07 -23.25 13.24
N ASP A 83 17.35 -22.51 12.41
CA ASP A 83 17.59 -21.06 12.24
C ASP A 83 16.63 -20.16 13.04
N VAL A 84 16.27 -20.51 14.30
CA VAL A 84 15.34 -19.74 15.15
C VAL A 84 15.82 -18.27 15.34
N SER A 85 17.10 -18.07 15.56
CA SER A 85 17.67 -16.71 15.69
C SER A 85 17.52 -15.90 14.42
N MET A 86 17.65 -16.56 13.27
CA MET A 86 17.50 -15.97 11.95
C MET A 86 16.04 -15.66 11.63
N ALA A 87 15.10 -16.57 12.00
CA ALA A 87 13.66 -16.32 11.90
C ALA A 87 13.27 -15.06 12.66
N VAL A 88 13.70 -14.93 13.91
CA VAL A 88 13.42 -13.73 14.72
C VAL A 88 14.02 -12.48 14.09
N SER A 89 15.21 -12.55 13.53
CA SER A 89 15.87 -11.40 12.87
C SER A 89 15.13 -10.95 11.61
N THR A 90 14.72 -11.89 10.75
CA THR A 90 13.98 -11.57 9.50
C THR A 90 12.60 -10.99 9.76
N LEU A 91 11.88 -11.53 10.76
CA LEU A 91 10.58 -11.00 11.18
C LEU A 91 10.71 -9.58 11.75
N LYS A 92 11.73 -9.31 12.57
CA LYS A 92 12.02 -7.95 13.06
C LYS A 92 12.34 -6.96 11.93
N LYS A 93 12.92 -7.43 10.83
CA LYS A 93 13.19 -6.62 9.62
C LYS A 93 11.99 -6.50 8.68
N GLY A 94 10.81 -7.00 9.07
CA GLY A 94 9.58 -6.85 8.32
C GLY A 94 9.21 -8.01 7.38
N ALA A 95 9.87 -9.17 7.49
CA ALA A 95 9.35 -10.37 6.84
C ALA A 95 7.97 -10.72 7.41
N VAL A 96 7.09 -11.25 6.56
CA VAL A 96 5.72 -11.61 6.96
C VAL A 96 5.72 -12.89 7.78
N ASP A 97 6.49 -13.87 7.33
CA ASP A 97 6.57 -15.18 7.98
C ASP A 97 7.89 -15.90 7.68
N PHE A 98 8.14 -16.94 8.46
CA PHE A 98 9.31 -17.81 8.34
C PHE A 98 8.85 -19.27 8.50
N ILE A 99 9.07 -20.07 7.47
CA ILE A 99 8.58 -21.45 7.38
C ILE A 99 9.76 -22.41 7.34
N GLU A 100 9.70 -23.44 8.20
CA GLU A 100 10.73 -24.48 8.27
C GLU A 100 10.39 -25.65 7.33
N LYS A 101 11.40 -26.20 6.67
CA LYS A 101 11.32 -27.45 5.89
C LYS A 101 11.35 -28.67 6.84
N PRO A 102 10.53 -29.72 6.63
CA PRO A 102 9.49 -29.85 5.61
C PRO A 102 8.21 -29.07 6.00
N PHE A 103 7.53 -28.45 5.05
CA PHE A 103 6.34 -27.65 5.28
C PHE A 103 5.11 -28.19 4.53
N ASP A 104 3.93 -27.83 5.03
CA ASP A 104 2.66 -28.09 4.36
C ASP A 104 2.45 -27.09 3.21
N GLN A 105 2.39 -27.63 1.98
CA GLN A 105 2.19 -26.82 0.77
C GLN A 105 0.83 -26.12 0.76
N ALA A 106 -0.22 -26.71 1.34
CA ALA A 106 -1.54 -26.08 1.41
C ALA A 106 -1.54 -24.89 2.38
N ALA A 107 -0.83 -24.99 3.49
CA ALA A 107 -0.65 -23.89 4.43
C ALA A 107 0.14 -22.73 3.80
N LEU A 108 1.26 -23.02 3.11
CA LEU A 108 2.04 -22.01 2.40
C LEU A 108 1.21 -21.32 1.31
N ARG A 109 0.45 -22.08 0.52
CA ARG A 109 -0.47 -21.53 -0.48
C ARG A 109 -1.46 -20.55 0.15
N SER A 110 -2.15 -20.96 1.22
CA SER A 110 -3.13 -20.14 1.91
C SER A 110 -2.51 -18.83 2.43
N LEU A 111 -1.27 -18.90 2.93
CA LEU A 111 -0.52 -17.72 3.37
C LEU A 111 -0.21 -16.77 2.19
N ILE A 112 0.28 -17.31 1.08
CA ILE A 112 0.55 -16.54 -0.14
C ILE A 112 -0.72 -15.85 -0.66
N GLU A 113 -1.85 -16.58 -0.75
CA GLU A 113 -3.14 -16.04 -1.20
C GLU A 113 -3.61 -14.89 -0.31
N LYS A 114 -3.50 -15.04 1.01
CA LYS A 114 -3.80 -13.98 1.99
C LYS A 114 -2.93 -12.74 1.76
N MET A 115 -1.61 -12.94 1.61
CA MET A 115 -0.67 -11.83 1.41
C MET A 115 -0.92 -11.09 0.09
N LEU A 116 -1.22 -11.82 -0.98
CA LEU A 116 -1.58 -11.23 -2.27
C LEU A 116 -2.87 -10.41 -2.18
N GLN A 117 -3.86 -10.88 -1.44
CA GLN A 117 -5.11 -10.15 -1.21
C GLN A 117 -4.86 -8.86 -0.41
N GLU A 118 -4.05 -8.93 0.64
CA GLU A 118 -3.68 -7.75 1.45
C GLU A 118 -2.86 -6.73 0.62
N ALA A 119 -1.93 -7.21 -0.22
CA ALA A 119 -1.15 -6.35 -1.11
C ALA A 119 -2.05 -5.62 -2.14
N ARG A 120 -3.03 -6.33 -2.71
CA ARG A 120 -4.06 -5.71 -3.59
C ARG A 120 -4.83 -4.62 -2.88
N GLN A 121 -5.30 -4.88 -1.65
CA GLN A 121 -6.07 -3.90 -0.88
C GLN A 121 -5.23 -2.68 -0.51
N ARG A 122 -3.96 -2.88 -0.12
CA ARG A 122 -3.02 -1.77 0.16
C ARG A 122 -2.80 -0.90 -1.06
N LYS A 123 -2.55 -1.53 -2.23
CA LYS A 123 -2.35 -0.79 -3.48
C LYS A 123 -3.60 -0.01 -3.89
N ALA A 124 -4.77 -0.63 -3.87
CA ALA A 124 -6.03 0.05 -4.18
C ALA A 124 -6.30 1.24 -3.26
N LYS A 125 -6.02 1.10 -1.95
CA LYS A 125 -6.12 2.21 -1.00
C LYS A 125 -5.12 3.33 -1.30
N ALA A 126 -3.88 3.00 -1.65
CA ALA A 126 -2.86 3.99 -2.01
C ALA A 126 -3.22 4.76 -3.29
N GLU A 127 -3.69 4.06 -4.31
CA GLU A 127 -4.19 4.67 -5.56
C GLU A 127 -5.39 5.59 -5.29
N GLN A 128 -6.36 5.16 -4.49
CA GLN A 128 -7.51 5.98 -4.11
C GLN A 128 -7.08 7.25 -3.35
N ARG A 129 -6.11 7.13 -2.44
CA ARG A 129 -5.55 8.29 -1.73
C ARG A 129 -4.89 9.28 -2.68
N SER A 130 -4.08 8.79 -3.61
CA SER A 130 -3.42 9.62 -4.61
C SER A 130 -4.42 10.36 -5.51
N LEU A 131 -5.50 9.68 -5.91
CA LEU A 131 -6.59 10.30 -6.67
C LEU A 131 -7.29 11.40 -5.85
N ASN A 132 -7.59 11.14 -4.57
CA ASN A 132 -8.21 12.13 -3.69
C ASN A 132 -7.31 13.35 -3.48
N ASP A 133 -5.99 13.14 -3.26
CA ASP A 133 -5.00 14.23 -3.17
C ASP A 133 -4.97 15.07 -4.44
N ALA A 134 -5.03 14.44 -5.61
CA ALA A 134 -5.08 15.12 -6.89
C ALA A 134 -6.38 15.96 -7.07
N LEU A 135 -7.52 15.48 -6.57
CA LEU A 135 -8.76 16.25 -6.57
C LEU A 135 -8.67 17.46 -5.64
N LEU A 136 -8.19 17.28 -4.41
CA LEU A 136 -8.05 18.35 -3.43
C LEU A 136 -7.00 19.42 -3.85
N SER A 137 -5.98 19.02 -4.61
CA SER A 137 -4.97 19.95 -5.13
C SER A 137 -5.51 20.96 -6.16
N LYS A 138 -6.69 20.70 -6.76
CA LYS A 138 -7.39 21.63 -7.69
C LYS A 138 -8.09 22.77 -6.97
N LEU A 139 -8.21 22.70 -5.64
CA LEU A 139 -8.89 23.71 -4.86
C LEU A 139 -7.99 24.94 -4.68
N THR A 140 -8.57 26.12 -4.91
CA THR A 140 -7.91 27.39 -4.59
C THR A 140 -7.73 27.57 -3.09
N PRO A 141 -6.82 28.44 -2.61
CA PRO A 141 -6.68 28.70 -1.16
C PRO A 141 -7.97 29.13 -0.48
N ARG A 142 -8.83 29.89 -1.15
CA ARG A 142 -10.13 30.28 -0.62
C ARG A 142 -11.10 29.11 -0.50
N GLU A 143 -11.13 28.23 -1.49
CA GLU A 143 -11.93 27.01 -1.45
C GLU A 143 -11.43 26.05 -0.37
N GLN A 144 -10.13 25.96 -0.12
CA GLN A 144 -9.57 25.17 0.96
C GLN A 144 -10.06 25.66 2.33
N HIS A 145 -10.05 26.98 2.57
CA HIS A 145 -10.59 27.55 3.82
C HIS A 145 -12.10 27.26 3.99
N VAL A 146 -12.87 27.33 2.90
CA VAL A 146 -14.30 26.95 2.94
C VAL A 146 -14.47 25.46 3.22
N LEU A 147 -13.67 24.60 2.58
CA LEU A 147 -13.66 23.15 2.79
C LEU A 147 -13.42 22.79 4.27
N GLU A 148 -12.42 23.41 4.91
CA GLU A 148 -12.12 23.20 6.33
C GLU A 148 -13.33 23.46 7.23
N ARG A 149 -14.08 24.53 6.95
CA ARG A 149 -15.30 24.88 7.71
C ARG A 149 -16.44 23.89 7.43
N ILE A 150 -16.56 23.39 6.18
CA ILE A 150 -17.53 22.33 5.84
C ILE A 150 -17.22 21.05 6.61
N VAL A 151 -15.95 20.62 6.60
CA VAL A 151 -15.48 19.42 7.30
C VAL A 151 -15.68 19.55 8.82
N SER A 152 -15.55 20.76 9.37
CA SER A 152 -15.86 21.05 10.78
C SER A 152 -17.36 21.16 11.10
N GLY A 153 -18.25 20.86 10.13
CA GLY A 153 -19.70 20.88 10.33
C GLY A 153 -20.31 22.27 10.39
N ARG A 154 -19.63 23.34 9.96
CA ARG A 154 -20.15 24.71 9.99
C ARG A 154 -21.24 24.92 8.94
N LEU A 155 -22.29 25.64 9.33
CA LEU A 155 -23.36 26.08 8.42
C LEU A 155 -22.91 27.27 7.56
N ASN A 156 -23.51 27.48 6.40
CA ASN A 156 -23.15 28.58 5.48
C ASN A 156 -23.09 29.95 6.16
N LYS A 157 -24.04 30.25 7.07
CA LYS A 157 -24.06 31.50 7.84
C LYS A 157 -22.83 31.66 8.75
N GLN A 158 -22.39 30.57 9.37
CA GLN A 158 -21.20 30.56 10.21
C GLN A 158 -19.91 30.72 9.36
N ILE A 159 -19.82 30.01 8.22
CA ILE A 159 -18.71 30.12 7.27
C ILE A 159 -18.59 31.54 6.75
N SER A 160 -19.72 32.18 6.40
CA SER A 160 -19.78 33.57 5.96
C SER A 160 -19.21 34.53 7.02
N ALA A 161 -19.60 34.37 8.29
CA ALA A 161 -19.06 35.15 9.39
C ALA A 161 -17.58 34.90 9.65
N ASP A 162 -17.17 33.62 9.67
CA ASP A 162 -15.76 33.20 9.95
C ASP A 162 -14.77 33.74 8.88
N LEU A 163 -15.19 33.80 7.62
CA LEU A 163 -14.35 34.16 6.49
C LEU A 163 -14.56 35.61 5.97
N GLY A 164 -15.52 36.36 6.54
CA GLY A 164 -15.83 37.72 6.15
C GLY A 164 -16.36 37.85 4.71
N ILE A 165 -17.12 36.88 4.21
CA ILE A 165 -17.68 36.84 2.84
C ILE A 165 -19.19 36.64 2.90
N SER A 166 -19.89 36.95 1.79
CA SER A 166 -21.37 36.78 1.73
C SER A 166 -21.75 35.30 1.73
N ILE A 167 -22.99 35.00 2.22
CA ILE A 167 -23.53 33.63 2.16
C ILE A 167 -23.57 33.14 0.70
N LYS A 168 -23.95 34.00 -0.25
CA LYS A 168 -23.96 33.68 -1.68
C LYS A 168 -22.55 33.28 -2.20
N THR A 169 -21.51 33.95 -1.70
CA THR A 169 -20.10 33.60 -2.03
C THR A 169 -19.73 32.24 -1.44
N VAL A 170 -20.17 31.92 -0.22
CA VAL A 170 -19.98 30.59 0.38
C VAL A 170 -20.64 29.51 -0.46
N GLU A 171 -21.87 29.73 -0.91
CA GLU A 171 -22.60 28.79 -1.78
C GLU A 171 -21.90 28.58 -3.11
N ALA A 172 -21.37 29.64 -3.74
CA ALA A 172 -20.59 29.54 -4.96
C ALA A 172 -19.30 28.72 -4.74
N HIS A 173 -18.57 28.96 -3.66
CA HIS A 173 -17.39 28.16 -3.32
C HIS A 173 -17.75 26.70 -3.04
N ARG A 174 -18.83 26.42 -2.33
CA ARG A 174 -19.31 25.05 -2.09
C ARG A 174 -19.61 24.33 -3.40
N ALA A 175 -20.34 24.96 -4.32
CA ALA A 175 -20.65 24.40 -5.63
C ALA A 175 -19.35 24.09 -6.40
N SER A 176 -18.40 25.01 -6.43
CA SER A 176 -17.10 24.80 -7.08
C SER A 176 -16.26 23.68 -6.43
N ILE A 177 -16.27 23.58 -5.09
CA ILE A 177 -15.60 22.48 -4.37
C ILE A 177 -16.21 21.14 -4.76
N MET A 178 -17.54 21.03 -4.73
CA MET A 178 -18.27 19.81 -5.09
C MET A 178 -17.96 19.36 -6.52
N ASP A 179 -17.93 20.29 -7.46
CA ASP A 179 -17.58 20.05 -8.86
C ASP A 179 -16.11 19.56 -9.00
N LYS A 180 -15.15 20.30 -8.43
CA LYS A 180 -13.72 19.97 -8.51
C LYS A 180 -13.35 18.65 -7.84
N THR A 181 -14.09 18.26 -6.80
CA THR A 181 -13.90 17.00 -6.07
C THR A 181 -14.79 15.88 -6.60
N ASN A 182 -15.60 16.15 -7.62
CA ASN A 182 -16.57 15.20 -8.18
C ASN A 182 -17.48 14.58 -7.09
N SER A 183 -17.92 15.42 -6.14
CA SER A 183 -18.73 14.99 -5.00
C SER A 183 -20.19 15.40 -5.22
N GLY A 184 -21.13 14.43 -5.19
CA GLY A 184 -22.55 14.70 -5.32
C GLY A 184 -23.20 15.16 -4.01
N THR A 185 -22.62 14.76 -2.87
CA THR A 185 -23.11 15.07 -1.52
C THR A 185 -21.97 15.49 -0.60
N VAL A 186 -22.31 16.15 0.53
CA VAL A 186 -21.32 16.47 1.57
C VAL A 186 -20.70 15.20 2.14
N ALA A 187 -21.42 14.08 2.20
CA ALA A 187 -20.89 12.81 2.63
C ALA A 187 -19.83 12.27 1.66
N ASP A 188 -19.99 12.46 0.34
CA ASP A 188 -18.98 12.11 -0.65
C ASP A 188 -17.73 12.98 -0.49
N LEU A 189 -17.91 14.28 -0.32
CA LEU A 189 -16.82 15.22 -0.06
C LEU A 189 -16.03 14.83 1.20
N MET A 190 -16.70 14.47 2.28
CA MET A 190 -16.05 13.98 3.50
C MET A 190 -15.24 12.72 3.25
N ARG A 191 -15.74 11.77 2.43
CA ARG A 191 -14.98 10.57 2.04
C ARG A 191 -13.70 10.91 1.27
N VAL A 192 -13.78 11.87 0.34
CA VAL A 192 -12.60 12.35 -0.40
C VAL A 192 -11.57 12.92 0.57
N VAL A 193 -11.97 13.79 1.50
CA VAL A 193 -11.06 14.44 2.47
C VAL A 193 -10.46 13.43 3.45
N MET A 194 -11.27 12.54 4.02
CA MET A 194 -10.82 11.55 5.03
C MET A 194 -9.90 10.48 4.43
N ASN A 195 -10.05 10.17 3.15
CA ASN A 195 -9.22 9.20 2.44
C ASN A 195 -8.07 9.83 1.66
N ALA A 196 -7.79 11.11 1.80
CA ALA A 196 -6.60 11.77 1.28
C ALA A 196 -5.41 11.64 2.26
N ASN A 197 -4.18 11.76 1.75
CA ASN A 197 -2.97 11.76 2.59
C ASN A 197 -2.72 13.11 3.28
N ARG A 198 -3.30 14.19 2.76
CA ARG A 198 -3.17 15.53 3.35
C ARG A 198 -4.22 15.71 4.47
N PRO A 199 -3.80 15.90 5.73
CA PRO A 199 -4.72 16.45 6.71
C PRO A 199 -5.17 17.85 6.21
N PRO A 200 -6.44 18.25 6.48
CA PRO A 200 -6.87 19.62 6.21
C PRO A 200 -5.89 20.56 6.90
N VAL A 201 -5.47 21.62 6.20
CA VAL A 201 -4.54 22.61 6.72
C VAL A 201 -5.15 23.15 8.00
N LYS A 202 -4.55 22.86 9.13
CA LYS A 202 -4.95 23.46 10.41
C LYS A 202 -4.57 24.93 10.35
N ASP A 203 -5.56 25.78 10.52
CA ASP A 203 -5.39 27.23 10.62
C ASP A 203 -4.36 27.56 11.70
N SER A 204 -3.12 27.87 11.27
CA SER A 204 -2.08 28.42 12.13
C SER A 204 -2.23 29.94 12.25
N GLY A 205 -3.44 30.40 12.56
CA GLY A 205 -3.73 31.83 12.54
C GLY A 205 -4.89 32.22 13.43
N SER A 206 -4.68 32.20 14.75
CA SER A 206 -5.34 33.14 15.64
C SER A 206 -4.57 33.25 16.96
N MET A 207 -3.47 33.99 16.87
CA MET A 207 -2.96 34.73 18.03
C MET A 207 -2.78 36.16 17.56
N ARG A 208 -3.84 36.97 17.73
CA ARG A 208 -3.79 38.39 18.13
C ARG A 208 -5.18 38.87 18.50
#